data_58e5a6aa2d810213b05b07cdf0319629
#
_entry.id   58e5a6aa2d810213b05b07cdf0319629
#
_cell.length_a   1.000
_cell.length_b   1.000
_cell.length_c   1.000
_cell.angle_alpha   90.00
_cell.angle_beta   90.00
_cell.angle_gamma   90.00
#
_symmetry.space_group_name_H-M   'P 1'
#
loop_
_entity.id
_entity.type
_entity.pdbx_description
1 polymer ?
#
loop_
_entity_poly.entity_id
_entity_poly.type
_entity_poly.pdbx_seq_one_letter_code
_entity_poly.pdbx_strand_id
1 'polypeptide(L)'
;ALSETILGMRGITKYIFDSEGIALKNTNVKILDNIDFNLRHGEVHVLMGENGAGKSTLMKILGGIIPPDEGEMVLEGQKTGFKNPMEAKAAGIGFIHQALNLCQNIDVAHNMFLGNEIMKNSVFMDKKEMYQRSAELLARIGCNINPKTIVRNLSTAQQQLVEIAKAMSYHSKILIMDEPSSSLTNHELDVLLDHIRELKAKGITVIYISHRLEEIFGVCDSVTILRDGMMIATKKVTETSQQEIIELMTGKKVSGSRLNMRESYDAPAIMEVKGLSLPGYLENVSFTVKKGEIYGVLGLVGSGTVELGKTLYGTRENYTGDIIVNGKSQKFRSPGDALKNSISYVTDERRAQGLFMELGVEQNSIITAVKKFQKGTLNLLDGKAADTAFMEYVTRFGIKIV
;
A
#
# COMPACT_ATOMS: atom_id res chain seq x y z
N ALA A 1 39.16 1.57 2.60
CA ALA A 1 38.15 1.18 1.60
C ALA A 1 36.85 0.92 2.35
N LEU A 2 35.81 1.72 2.07
CA LEU A 2 34.47 1.45 2.56
C LEU A 2 34.05 0.07 2.04
N SER A 3 33.51 -0.79 2.90
CA SER A 3 32.89 -2.05 2.47
C SER A 3 31.85 -1.72 1.40
N GLU A 4 31.80 -2.49 0.32
CA GLU A 4 30.83 -2.29 -0.75
C GLU A 4 29.38 -2.40 -0.23
N THR A 5 29.19 -3.12 0.86
CA THR A 5 27.91 -3.37 1.52
C THR A 5 27.72 -2.42 2.71
N ILE A 6 26.66 -1.61 2.70
CA ILE A 6 26.27 -0.74 3.83
C ILE A 6 25.47 -1.53 4.87
N LEU A 7 24.56 -2.43 4.43
CA LEU A 7 23.69 -3.22 5.29
C LEU A 7 23.69 -4.68 4.85
N GLY A 8 23.85 -5.58 5.79
CA GLY A 8 23.62 -7.01 5.64
C GLY A 8 22.62 -7.50 6.68
N MET A 9 21.61 -8.22 6.25
CA MET A 9 20.67 -8.95 7.10
C MET A 9 20.85 -10.43 6.78
N ARG A 10 21.05 -11.28 7.77
CA ARG A 10 21.36 -12.70 7.58
C ARG A 10 20.46 -13.58 8.42
N GLY A 11 19.81 -14.54 7.78
CA GLY A 11 18.96 -15.52 8.44
C GLY A 11 17.75 -14.91 9.15
N ILE A 12 17.27 -13.74 8.70
CA ILE A 12 16.16 -13.03 9.38
C ILE A 12 14.91 -13.87 9.31
N THR A 13 14.43 -14.27 10.48
CA THR A 13 13.19 -15.03 10.64
C THR A 13 12.25 -14.29 11.56
N LYS A 14 10.95 -14.26 11.18
CA LYS A 14 9.88 -13.68 11.96
C LYS A 14 8.67 -14.59 11.96
N TYR A 15 8.28 -15.06 13.15
CA TYR A 15 7.05 -15.83 13.34
C TYR A 15 5.83 -14.90 13.35
N ILE A 16 4.65 -15.45 13.12
CA ILE A 16 3.41 -14.75 13.42
C ILE A 16 3.35 -14.46 14.94
N PHE A 17 2.62 -13.44 15.29
CA PHE A 17 2.48 -13.00 16.69
C PHE A 17 1.00 -12.74 17.01
N ASP A 18 0.65 -12.86 18.28
CA ASP A 18 -0.68 -12.55 18.79
C ASP A 18 -0.95 -11.04 18.91
N SER A 19 -2.10 -10.69 19.46
CA SER A 19 -2.50 -9.29 19.68
C SER A 19 -1.59 -8.52 20.65
N GLU A 20 -0.83 -9.22 21.48
CA GLU A 20 0.13 -8.64 22.44
C GLU A 20 1.55 -8.55 21.83
N GLY A 21 1.74 -9.03 20.61
CA GLY A 21 3.03 -9.03 19.90
C GLY A 21 3.94 -10.20 20.28
N ILE A 22 3.40 -11.23 20.95
CA ILE A 22 4.15 -12.42 21.35
C ILE A 22 4.23 -13.40 20.18
N ALA A 23 5.45 -13.83 19.81
CA ALA A 23 5.66 -14.75 18.71
C ALA A 23 5.05 -16.14 18.98
N LEU A 24 4.18 -16.58 18.07
CA LEU A 24 3.51 -17.88 18.15
C LEU A 24 4.38 -18.99 17.52
N LYS A 25 5.55 -19.25 18.10
CA LYS A 25 6.53 -20.23 17.59
C LYS A 25 5.98 -21.67 17.54
N ASN A 26 5.02 -22.00 18.39
CA ASN A 26 4.37 -23.31 18.43
C ASN A 26 3.52 -23.61 17.18
N THR A 27 3.09 -22.60 16.45
CA THR A 27 2.34 -22.77 15.19
C THR A 27 3.25 -23.09 14.00
N ASN A 28 4.56 -22.85 14.12
CA ASN A 28 5.57 -22.94 13.06
C ASN A 28 5.23 -22.10 11.80
N VAL A 29 4.30 -21.13 11.92
CA VAL A 29 3.93 -20.23 10.82
C VAL A 29 4.85 -19.01 10.86
N LYS A 30 5.54 -18.77 9.75
CA LYS A 30 6.51 -17.69 9.63
C LYS A 30 6.00 -16.61 8.67
N ILE A 31 6.21 -15.35 9.03
CA ILE A 31 6.00 -14.19 8.16
C ILE A 31 7.23 -13.98 7.28
N LEU A 32 8.44 -14.22 7.87
CA LEU A 32 9.72 -14.22 7.16
C LEU A 32 10.46 -15.49 7.55
N ASP A 33 11.03 -16.18 6.58
CA ASP A 33 11.76 -17.43 6.76
C ASP A 33 13.17 -17.33 6.18
N ASN A 34 14.15 -17.22 7.06
CA ASN A 34 15.58 -17.24 6.74
C ASN A 34 15.97 -16.25 5.61
N ILE A 35 15.65 -14.97 5.77
CA ILE A 35 15.92 -13.94 4.77
C ILE A 35 17.36 -13.46 4.88
N ASP A 36 18.09 -13.52 3.76
CA ASP A 36 19.39 -12.88 3.57
C ASP A 36 19.25 -11.68 2.63
N PHE A 37 19.40 -10.47 3.16
CA PHE A 37 19.24 -9.24 2.38
C PHE A 37 20.50 -8.38 2.50
N ASN A 38 21.06 -7.98 1.37
CA ASN A 38 22.25 -7.14 1.31
C ASN A 38 21.98 -5.87 0.50
N LEU A 39 22.51 -4.75 0.99
CA LEU A 39 22.36 -3.43 0.40
C LEU A 39 23.73 -2.78 0.21
N ARG A 40 23.99 -2.20 -0.95
CA ARG A 40 25.26 -1.54 -1.26
C ARG A 40 25.19 -0.04 -0.97
N HIS A 41 26.33 0.58 -0.75
CA HIS A 41 26.41 2.02 -0.60
C HIS A 41 25.93 2.75 -1.86
N GLY A 42 25.03 3.71 -1.70
CA GLY A 42 24.58 4.60 -2.77
C GLY A 42 23.73 3.94 -3.85
N GLU A 43 23.27 2.69 -3.64
CA GLU A 43 22.33 2.07 -4.59
C GLU A 43 20.87 2.44 -4.29
N VAL A 44 20.04 2.39 -5.31
CA VAL A 44 18.59 2.33 -5.20
C VAL A 44 18.18 0.88 -5.37
N HIS A 45 17.81 0.24 -4.27
CA HIS A 45 17.44 -1.16 -4.22
C HIS A 45 15.93 -1.32 -4.08
N VAL A 46 15.28 -1.97 -5.02
CA VAL A 46 13.84 -2.21 -4.92
C VAL A 46 13.54 -3.55 -4.27
N LEU A 47 12.56 -3.55 -3.35
CA LEU A 47 12.04 -4.75 -2.72
C LEU A 47 10.64 -5.03 -3.27
N MET A 48 10.49 -6.13 -4.00
CA MET A 48 9.26 -6.52 -4.66
C MET A 48 8.66 -7.81 -4.10
N GLY A 49 7.39 -8.01 -4.37
CA GLY A 49 6.64 -9.21 -4.02
C GLY A 49 5.15 -8.92 -3.94
N GLU A 50 4.33 -9.96 -3.93
CA GLU A 50 2.89 -9.83 -3.75
C GLU A 50 2.53 -9.28 -2.35
N ASN A 51 1.28 -8.87 -2.17
CA ASN A 51 0.78 -8.48 -0.85
C ASN A 51 0.87 -9.67 0.11
N GLY A 52 1.40 -9.43 1.31
CA GLY A 52 1.65 -10.49 2.28
C GLY A 52 2.99 -11.24 2.11
N ALA A 53 3.82 -10.90 1.11
CA ALA A 53 5.13 -11.54 0.92
C ALA A 53 6.17 -11.25 2.02
N GLY A 54 5.87 -10.36 2.98
CA GLY A 54 6.76 -10.03 4.09
C GLY A 54 7.56 -8.73 3.94
N LYS A 55 7.44 -7.99 2.82
CA LYS A 55 8.20 -6.76 2.54
C LYS A 55 8.17 -5.74 3.68
N SER A 56 6.98 -5.31 4.07
CA SER A 56 6.82 -4.32 5.14
C SER A 56 7.27 -4.85 6.50
N THR A 57 7.18 -6.17 6.73
CA THR A 57 7.69 -6.80 7.96
C THR A 57 9.21 -6.75 8.01
N LEU A 58 9.89 -7.07 6.91
CA LEU A 58 11.36 -6.96 6.81
C LEU A 58 11.82 -5.53 7.07
N MET A 59 11.14 -4.54 6.48
CA MET A 59 11.47 -3.14 6.68
C MET A 59 11.15 -2.64 8.10
N LYS A 60 10.08 -3.13 8.73
CA LYS A 60 9.79 -2.84 10.14
C LYS A 60 10.88 -3.39 11.08
N ILE A 61 11.47 -4.52 10.76
CA ILE A 61 12.64 -5.05 11.48
C ILE A 61 13.83 -4.11 11.31
N LEU A 62 14.15 -3.73 10.07
CA LEU A 62 15.24 -2.80 9.79
C LEU A 62 15.03 -1.43 10.44
N GLY A 63 13.80 -0.93 10.48
CA GLY A 63 13.44 0.33 11.13
C GLY A 63 13.31 0.26 12.66
N GLY A 64 13.59 -0.90 13.29
CA GLY A 64 13.49 -1.07 14.74
C GLY A 64 12.06 -1.00 15.30
N ILE A 65 11.04 -1.17 14.47
CA ILE A 65 9.63 -1.16 14.88
C ILE A 65 9.25 -2.50 15.54
N ILE A 66 9.77 -3.60 14.99
CA ILE A 66 9.62 -4.95 15.56
C ILE A 66 10.99 -5.66 15.55
N PRO A 67 11.32 -6.46 16.57
CA PRO A 67 12.53 -7.25 16.58
C PRO A 67 12.40 -8.48 15.66
N PRO A 68 13.49 -8.97 15.06
CA PRO A 68 13.53 -10.31 14.47
C PRO A 68 13.44 -11.36 15.57
N ASP A 69 12.94 -12.54 15.25
CA ASP A 69 12.96 -13.68 16.18
C ASP A 69 14.25 -14.49 16.06
N GLU A 70 14.87 -14.49 14.86
CA GLU A 70 16.15 -15.12 14.56
C GLU A 70 16.90 -14.29 13.52
N GLY A 71 18.21 -14.53 13.43
CA GLY A 71 19.09 -13.85 12.49
C GLY A 71 19.82 -12.66 13.07
N GLU A 72 20.61 -12.00 12.22
CA GLU A 72 21.40 -10.84 12.63
C GLU A 72 21.44 -9.77 11.55
N MET A 73 21.68 -8.53 11.97
CA MET A 73 21.92 -7.39 11.11
C MET A 73 23.31 -6.85 11.31
N VAL A 74 23.94 -6.41 10.22
CA VAL A 74 25.25 -5.77 10.19
C VAL A 74 25.11 -4.46 9.42
N LEU A 75 25.37 -3.33 10.05
CA LEU A 75 25.36 -2.00 9.45
C LEU A 75 26.78 -1.45 9.45
N GLU A 76 27.30 -1.07 8.26
CA GLU A 76 28.68 -0.56 8.09
C GLU A 76 29.74 -1.48 8.72
N GLY A 77 29.56 -2.79 8.62
CA GLY A 77 30.48 -3.80 9.16
C GLY A 77 30.32 -4.08 10.66
N GLN A 78 29.42 -3.39 11.36
CA GLN A 78 29.17 -3.60 12.78
C GLN A 78 27.86 -4.33 12.99
N LYS A 79 27.90 -5.40 13.82
CA LYS A 79 26.68 -6.11 14.24
C LYS A 79 25.78 -5.14 15.00
N THR A 80 24.52 -5.07 14.59
CA THR A 80 23.54 -4.16 15.14
C THR A 80 22.20 -4.85 15.38
N GLY A 81 21.36 -4.22 16.20
CA GLY A 81 19.97 -4.61 16.42
C GLY A 81 19.29 -3.46 17.13
N PHE A 82 18.19 -3.00 16.56
CA PHE A 82 17.48 -1.83 17.08
C PHE A 82 16.33 -2.26 17.98
N LYS A 83 16.28 -1.70 19.19
CA LYS A 83 15.21 -1.96 20.17
C LYS A 83 13.97 -1.10 19.92
N ASN A 84 14.14 -0.01 19.20
CA ASN A 84 13.08 0.94 18.89
C ASN A 84 13.47 1.79 17.64
N PRO A 85 12.49 2.49 17.02
CA PRO A 85 12.74 3.32 15.84
C PRO A 85 13.74 4.48 16.07
N MET A 86 13.88 4.97 17.32
CA MET A 86 14.81 6.04 17.62
C MET A 86 16.27 5.58 17.47
N GLU A 87 16.58 4.36 17.87
CA GLU A 87 17.92 3.77 17.69
C GLU A 87 18.24 3.57 16.21
N ALA A 88 17.31 3.04 15.40
CA ALA A 88 17.47 2.91 13.96
C ALA A 88 17.70 4.28 13.29
N LYS A 89 16.94 5.29 13.70
CA LYS A 89 17.08 6.68 13.22
C LYS A 89 18.44 7.27 13.60
N ALA A 90 18.90 7.08 14.83
CA ALA A 90 20.22 7.52 15.28
C ALA A 90 21.37 6.85 14.52
N ALA A 91 21.16 5.60 14.06
CA ALA A 91 22.10 4.87 13.21
C ALA A 91 22.09 5.33 11.73
N GLY A 92 21.19 6.23 11.36
CA GLY A 92 21.09 6.81 10.02
C GLY A 92 20.09 6.07 9.11
N ILE A 93 19.09 5.38 9.67
CA ILE A 93 17.99 4.76 8.91
C ILE A 93 16.76 5.66 8.97
N GLY A 94 16.41 6.27 7.82
CA GLY A 94 15.19 7.05 7.64
C GLY A 94 14.07 6.16 7.12
N PHE A 95 12.83 6.38 7.57
CA PHE A 95 11.67 5.62 7.13
C PHE A 95 10.55 6.56 6.65
N ILE A 96 10.09 6.36 5.43
CA ILE A 96 8.93 7.02 4.83
C ILE A 96 7.83 5.97 4.71
N HIS A 97 6.74 6.18 5.43
CA HIS A 97 5.62 5.25 5.47
C HIS A 97 4.68 5.45 4.27
N GLN A 98 3.94 4.41 3.92
CA GLN A 98 2.90 4.45 2.89
C GLN A 98 1.84 5.53 3.16
N ALA A 99 1.41 5.70 4.42
CA ALA A 99 0.55 6.80 4.83
C ALA A 99 1.40 7.99 5.29
N LEU A 100 1.10 9.17 4.77
CA LEU A 100 1.78 10.40 5.16
C LEU A 100 1.61 10.69 6.66
N ASN A 101 2.72 10.74 7.39
CA ASN A 101 2.76 11.00 8.83
C ASN A 101 3.03 12.49 9.11
N LEU A 102 2.27 13.36 8.45
CA LEU A 102 2.35 14.81 8.63
C LEU A 102 1.12 15.34 9.37
N CYS A 103 1.38 16.19 10.36
CA CYS A 103 0.34 16.94 11.06
C CYS A 103 -0.22 18.02 10.12
N GLN A 104 -1.46 17.87 9.68
CA GLN A 104 -2.08 18.72 8.65
C GLN A 104 -2.26 20.19 9.07
N ASN A 105 -2.34 20.46 10.38
CA ASN A 105 -2.68 21.78 10.93
C ASN A 105 -1.47 22.64 11.31
N ILE A 106 -0.25 22.12 11.18
CA ILE A 106 0.99 22.87 11.44
C ILE A 106 1.79 23.06 10.15
N ASP A 107 2.73 23.97 10.16
CA ASP A 107 3.56 24.27 9.00
C ASP A 107 4.62 23.19 8.72
N VAL A 108 5.27 23.29 7.58
CA VAL A 108 6.28 22.35 7.10
C VAL A 108 7.47 22.28 8.07
N ALA A 109 7.99 23.40 8.55
CA ALA A 109 9.16 23.41 9.45
C ALA A 109 8.85 22.72 10.78
N HIS A 110 7.69 22.98 11.38
CA HIS A 110 7.28 22.31 12.61
C HIS A 110 7.05 20.81 12.38
N ASN A 111 6.54 20.38 11.21
CA ASN A 111 6.43 18.97 10.86
C ASN A 111 7.80 18.28 10.73
N MET A 112 8.77 18.96 10.07
CA MET A 112 10.09 18.39 9.86
C MET A 112 10.87 18.17 11.16
N PHE A 113 10.69 19.03 12.14
CA PHE A 113 11.39 18.97 13.42
C PHE A 113 10.51 18.47 14.58
N LEU A 114 9.32 17.96 14.32
CA LEU A 114 8.42 17.47 15.35
C LEU A 114 9.08 16.35 16.18
N GLY A 115 9.17 16.58 17.50
CA GLY A 115 9.84 15.69 18.45
C GLY A 115 11.37 15.80 18.47
N ASN A 116 11.96 16.75 17.71
CA ASN A 116 13.37 17.12 17.73
C ASN A 116 13.51 18.61 17.41
N GLU A 117 12.72 19.41 18.09
CA GLU A 117 12.71 20.85 17.91
C GLU A 117 14.08 21.45 18.20
N ILE A 118 14.50 22.42 17.38
CA ILE A 118 15.77 23.16 17.60
C ILE A 118 15.52 24.14 18.72
N MET A 119 16.28 23.99 19.79
CA MET A 119 16.12 24.81 20.98
C MET A 119 17.19 25.92 21.01
N LYS A 120 16.77 27.15 21.27
CA LYS A 120 17.67 28.27 21.50
C LYS A 120 18.33 28.20 22.89
N ASN A 121 17.53 27.77 23.88
CA ASN A 121 17.91 27.42 25.24
C ASN A 121 17.07 26.21 25.62
N SER A 122 17.34 25.52 26.70
CA SER A 122 16.60 24.31 27.12
C SER A 122 15.07 24.46 27.22
N VAL A 123 14.53 25.68 27.03
CA VAL A 123 13.10 26.00 27.22
C VAL A 123 12.45 26.57 25.97
N PHE A 124 13.16 27.32 25.12
CA PHE A 124 12.55 28.01 23.98
C PHE A 124 13.01 27.43 22.63
N MET A 125 12.06 27.17 21.74
CA MET A 125 12.34 26.76 20.37
C MET A 125 12.97 27.89 19.57
N ASP A 126 14.03 27.59 18.79
CA ASP A 126 14.57 28.49 17.79
C ASP A 126 13.85 28.36 16.46
N LYS A 127 12.71 29.02 16.36
CA LYS A 127 11.87 29.00 15.14
C LYS A 127 12.64 29.53 13.91
N LYS A 128 13.53 30.51 14.10
CA LYS A 128 14.29 31.08 12.99
C LYS A 128 15.22 30.02 12.39
N GLU A 129 15.96 29.34 13.23
CA GLU A 129 16.85 28.25 12.83
C GLU A 129 16.06 27.07 12.22
N MET A 130 14.91 26.70 12.78
CA MET A 130 14.03 25.68 12.21
C MET A 130 13.58 26.03 10.79
N TYR A 131 13.12 27.25 10.53
CA TYR A 131 12.72 27.68 9.20
C TYR A 131 13.89 27.71 8.22
N GLN A 132 15.06 28.18 8.65
CA GLN A 132 16.26 28.21 7.82
C GLN A 132 16.69 26.79 7.43
N ARG A 133 16.86 25.90 8.39
CA ARG A 133 17.24 24.49 8.11
C ARG A 133 16.21 23.74 7.26
N SER A 134 14.92 24.01 7.50
CA SER A 134 13.87 23.44 6.64
C SER A 134 14.01 23.89 5.20
N ALA A 135 14.26 25.19 4.96
CA ALA A 135 14.49 25.72 3.62
C ALA A 135 15.72 25.08 2.95
N GLU A 136 16.81 24.92 3.69
CA GLU A 136 18.04 24.27 3.21
C GLU A 136 17.80 22.79 2.84
N LEU A 137 17.07 22.04 3.67
CA LEU A 137 16.74 20.63 3.42
C LEU A 137 15.83 20.47 2.20
N LEU A 138 14.80 21.32 2.09
CA LEU A 138 13.91 21.32 0.93
C LEU A 138 14.68 21.67 -0.36
N ALA A 139 15.56 22.68 -0.32
CA ALA A 139 16.40 23.03 -1.45
C ALA A 139 17.36 21.89 -1.86
N ARG A 140 17.87 21.11 -0.90
CA ARG A 140 18.71 19.93 -1.19
C ARG A 140 18.01 18.87 -2.01
N ILE A 141 16.70 18.75 -1.90
CA ILE A 141 15.91 17.81 -2.71
C ILE A 141 15.24 18.50 -3.91
N GLY A 142 15.72 19.68 -4.31
CA GLY A 142 15.16 20.43 -5.43
C GLY A 142 13.75 20.98 -5.23
N CYS A 143 13.26 21.01 -3.98
CA CYS A 143 11.90 21.37 -3.67
C CYS A 143 11.76 22.83 -3.23
N ASN A 144 10.95 23.61 -3.93
CA ASN A 144 10.69 25.02 -3.62
C ASN A 144 9.36 25.18 -2.85
N ILE A 145 9.31 24.66 -1.63
CA ILE A 145 8.16 24.83 -0.71
C ILE A 145 8.58 25.84 0.38
N ASN A 146 7.72 26.82 0.66
CA ASN A 146 7.94 27.72 1.78
C ASN A 146 7.74 26.97 3.11
N PRO A 147 8.76 26.90 3.99
CA PRO A 147 8.68 26.19 5.27
C PRO A 147 7.56 26.65 6.22
N LYS A 148 7.00 27.84 6.00
CA LYS A 148 5.88 28.38 6.77
C LYS A 148 4.51 27.96 6.24
N THR A 149 4.46 27.23 5.11
CA THR A 149 3.20 26.76 4.55
C THR A 149 2.59 25.69 5.45
N ILE A 150 1.30 25.80 5.75
CA ILE A 150 0.54 24.80 6.48
C ILE A 150 0.40 23.56 5.60
N VAL A 151 0.67 22.37 6.14
CA VAL A 151 0.77 21.12 5.37
C VAL A 151 -0.52 20.77 4.61
N ARG A 152 -1.69 21.02 5.17
CA ARG A 152 -2.98 20.81 4.49
C ARG A 152 -3.16 21.58 3.17
N ASN A 153 -2.37 22.64 2.96
CA ASN A 153 -2.43 23.46 1.73
C ASN A 153 -1.47 22.97 0.65
N LEU A 154 -0.74 21.89 0.92
CA LEU A 154 0.19 21.26 -0.02
C LEU A 154 -0.53 20.14 -0.80
N SER A 155 -0.13 19.95 -2.07
CA SER A 155 -0.52 18.75 -2.82
C SER A 155 0.06 17.49 -2.18
N THR A 156 -0.51 16.32 -2.50
CA THR A 156 -0.01 15.03 -2.00
C THR A 156 1.46 14.82 -2.34
N ALA A 157 1.88 15.16 -3.57
CA ALA A 157 3.28 15.10 -3.98
C ALA A 157 4.18 16.03 -3.16
N GLN A 158 3.73 17.25 -2.89
CA GLN A 158 4.48 18.18 -2.05
C GLN A 158 4.58 17.67 -0.60
N GLN A 159 3.52 17.08 -0.07
CA GLN A 159 3.56 16.44 1.25
C GLN A 159 4.56 15.28 1.27
N GLN A 160 4.64 14.48 0.21
CA GLN A 160 5.62 13.41 0.07
C GLN A 160 7.06 13.95 0.09
N LEU A 161 7.33 15.06 -0.61
CA LEU A 161 8.65 15.72 -0.58
C LEU A 161 8.99 16.24 0.82
N VAL A 162 8.01 16.75 1.56
CA VAL A 162 8.21 17.15 2.97
C VAL A 162 8.59 15.97 3.85
N GLU A 163 7.96 14.79 3.66
CA GLU A 163 8.36 13.55 4.36
C GLU A 163 9.79 13.12 4.03
N ILE A 164 10.19 13.23 2.76
CA ILE A 164 11.56 12.94 2.34
C ILE A 164 12.54 13.93 3.02
N ALA A 165 12.26 15.22 2.97
CA ALA A 165 13.09 16.24 3.61
C ALA A 165 13.18 16.04 5.13
N LYS A 166 12.07 15.66 5.78
CA LYS A 166 12.01 15.29 7.19
C LYS A 166 12.91 14.09 7.50
N ALA A 167 12.84 13.03 6.69
CA ALA A 167 13.71 11.87 6.87
C ALA A 167 15.20 12.24 6.70
N MET A 168 15.53 13.12 5.78
CA MET A 168 16.91 13.62 5.59
C MET A 168 17.41 14.52 6.70
N SER A 169 16.53 15.16 7.49
CA SER A 169 16.94 16.03 8.62
C SER A 169 17.75 15.28 9.68
N TYR A 170 17.69 13.96 9.70
CA TYR A 170 18.38 13.07 10.63
C TYR A 170 19.68 12.48 10.08
N HIS A 171 20.28 13.05 9.04
CA HIS A 171 21.50 12.54 8.40
C HIS A 171 21.37 11.07 7.95
N SER A 172 20.22 10.72 7.39
CA SER A 172 19.96 9.36 6.93
C SER A 172 20.97 8.91 5.88
N LYS A 173 21.58 7.74 6.11
CA LYS A 173 22.47 7.03 5.17
C LYS A 173 21.68 6.07 4.32
N ILE A 174 20.62 5.50 4.90
CA ILE A 174 19.67 4.60 4.25
C ILE A 174 18.28 5.21 4.39
N LEU A 175 17.55 5.32 3.29
CA LEU A 175 16.19 5.81 3.25
C LEU A 175 15.26 4.72 2.77
N ILE A 176 14.35 4.27 3.63
CA ILE A 176 13.31 3.30 3.30
C ILE A 176 12.07 4.05 2.85
N MET A 177 11.56 3.71 1.68
CA MET A 177 10.32 4.26 1.10
C MET A 177 9.31 3.13 0.88
N ASP A 178 8.26 3.09 1.69
CA ASP A 178 7.23 2.05 1.62
C ASP A 178 6.06 2.52 0.77
N GLU A 179 5.99 2.05 -0.50
CA GLU A 179 4.98 2.38 -1.51
C GLU A 179 4.72 3.90 -1.67
N PRO A 180 5.76 4.73 -1.84
CA PRO A 180 5.60 6.19 -1.81
C PRO A 180 4.81 6.73 -3.00
N SER A 181 4.59 5.93 -4.03
CA SER A 181 3.90 6.30 -5.27
C SER A 181 2.41 5.93 -5.30
N SER A 182 1.90 5.26 -4.25
CA SER A 182 0.55 4.65 -4.26
C SER A 182 -0.60 5.64 -4.49
N SER A 183 -0.41 6.91 -4.13
CA SER A 183 -1.41 7.99 -4.28
C SER A 183 -1.00 9.08 -5.26
N LEU A 184 0.08 8.89 -6.04
CA LEU A 184 0.62 9.87 -6.98
C LEU A 184 0.08 9.66 -8.39
N THR A 185 -0.15 10.76 -9.10
CA THR A 185 -0.34 10.76 -10.55
C THR A 185 0.96 10.40 -11.26
N ASN A 186 0.90 10.04 -12.56
CA ASN A 186 2.11 9.71 -13.33
C ASN A 186 3.12 10.87 -13.36
N HIS A 187 2.65 12.11 -13.50
CA HIS A 187 3.53 13.28 -13.48
C HIS A 187 4.22 13.48 -12.11
N GLU A 188 3.48 13.28 -11.01
CA GLU A 188 4.04 13.37 -9.66
C GLU A 188 5.01 12.23 -9.36
N LEU A 189 4.76 11.05 -9.95
CA LEU A 189 5.67 9.92 -9.89
C LEU A 189 7.01 10.25 -10.59
N ASP A 190 6.98 10.83 -11.79
CA ASP A 190 8.21 11.24 -12.49
C ASP A 190 9.05 12.20 -11.64
N VAL A 191 8.40 13.18 -11.00
CA VAL A 191 9.05 14.11 -10.07
C VAL A 191 9.68 13.37 -8.88
N LEU A 192 8.96 12.40 -8.28
CA LEU A 192 9.50 11.59 -7.19
C LEU A 192 10.73 10.79 -7.63
N LEU A 193 10.67 10.14 -8.80
CA LEU A 193 11.79 9.35 -9.33
C LEU A 193 13.02 10.23 -9.63
N ASP A 194 12.83 11.46 -10.10
CA ASP A 194 13.93 12.42 -10.28
C ASP A 194 14.59 12.78 -8.94
N HIS A 195 13.80 13.01 -7.90
CA HIS A 195 14.36 13.24 -6.56
C HIS A 195 15.12 12.04 -6.00
N ILE A 196 14.65 10.80 -6.28
CA ILE A 196 15.39 9.59 -5.90
C ILE A 196 16.74 9.53 -6.62
N ARG A 197 16.80 9.90 -7.91
CA ARG A 197 18.07 10.01 -8.66
C ARG A 197 19.01 11.03 -8.04
N GLU A 198 18.50 12.18 -7.60
CA GLU A 198 19.28 13.20 -6.90
C GLU A 198 19.82 12.70 -5.54
N LEU A 199 19.00 11.97 -4.76
CA LEU A 199 19.43 11.36 -3.50
C LEU A 199 20.56 10.35 -3.72
N LYS A 200 20.43 9.50 -4.71
CA LYS A 200 21.46 8.55 -5.15
C LYS A 200 22.76 9.27 -5.53
N ALA A 201 22.67 10.33 -6.34
CA ALA A 201 23.83 11.13 -6.75
C ALA A 201 24.57 11.76 -5.56
N LYS A 202 23.90 12.00 -4.44
CA LYS A 202 24.45 12.49 -3.17
C LYS A 202 24.96 11.35 -2.25
N GLY A 203 24.97 10.10 -2.74
CA GLY A 203 25.48 8.94 -2.01
C GLY A 203 24.51 8.36 -0.98
N ILE A 204 23.24 8.78 -0.98
CA ILE A 204 22.22 8.24 -0.09
C ILE A 204 21.74 6.91 -0.69
N THR A 205 21.71 5.88 0.15
CA THR A 205 21.20 4.55 -0.23
C THR A 205 19.70 4.51 -0.04
N VAL A 206 18.97 4.00 -1.02
CA VAL A 206 17.49 3.97 -0.98
C VAL A 206 17.00 2.53 -1.07
N ILE A 207 16.12 2.14 -0.16
CA ILE A 207 15.30 0.94 -0.28
C ILE A 207 13.91 1.39 -0.72
N TYR A 208 13.52 0.98 -1.91
CA TYR A 208 12.26 1.36 -2.52
C TYR A 208 11.32 0.16 -2.55
N ILE A 209 10.19 0.23 -1.84
CA ILE A 209 9.18 -0.81 -1.90
C ILE A 209 8.12 -0.38 -2.89
N SER A 210 7.90 -1.17 -3.92
CA SER A 210 6.84 -0.97 -4.90
C SER A 210 6.29 -2.29 -5.41
N HIS A 211 5.08 -2.25 -5.91
CA HIS A 211 4.48 -3.32 -6.70
C HIS A 211 4.30 -2.92 -8.18
N ARG A 212 4.72 -1.70 -8.55
CA ARG A 212 4.65 -1.14 -9.92
C ARG A 212 5.97 -1.38 -10.66
N LEU A 213 5.93 -2.23 -11.67
CA LEU A 213 7.12 -2.59 -12.45
C LEU A 213 7.73 -1.42 -13.22
N GLU A 214 6.90 -0.47 -13.66
CA GLU A 214 7.34 0.69 -14.42
C GLU A 214 8.34 1.57 -13.65
N GLU A 215 8.20 1.64 -12.32
CA GLU A 215 9.07 2.43 -11.46
C GLU A 215 10.50 1.87 -11.35
N ILE A 216 10.65 0.55 -11.50
CA ILE A 216 11.92 -0.15 -11.29
C ILE A 216 12.95 0.20 -12.35
N PHE A 217 12.54 0.10 -13.62
CA PHE A 217 13.46 0.26 -14.75
C PHE A 217 13.89 1.72 -14.94
N GLY A 218 13.23 2.66 -14.26
CA GLY A 218 13.54 4.08 -14.35
C GLY A 218 14.67 4.57 -13.44
N VAL A 219 14.86 3.94 -12.25
CA VAL A 219 15.73 4.52 -11.20
C VAL A 219 16.50 3.50 -10.38
N CYS A 220 16.09 2.22 -10.37
CA CYS A 220 16.66 1.20 -9.48
C CYS A 220 17.88 0.51 -10.09
N ASP A 221 18.82 0.14 -9.23
CA ASP A 221 20.03 -0.63 -9.61
C ASP A 221 19.81 -2.13 -9.45
N SER A 222 19.18 -2.52 -8.36
CA SER A 222 18.95 -3.91 -7.98
C SER A 222 17.52 -4.15 -7.53
N VAL A 223 17.04 -5.36 -7.74
CA VAL A 223 15.72 -5.82 -7.30
C VAL A 223 15.85 -7.09 -6.48
N THR A 224 15.26 -7.11 -5.29
CA THR A 224 15.05 -8.32 -4.49
C THR A 224 13.57 -8.69 -4.51
N ILE A 225 13.30 -9.96 -4.81
CA ILE A 225 11.93 -10.49 -4.89
C ILE A 225 11.66 -11.36 -3.67
N LEU A 226 10.62 -11.01 -2.91
CA LEU A 226 10.07 -11.81 -1.83
C LEU A 226 8.77 -12.49 -2.29
N ARG A 227 8.59 -13.75 -1.88
CA ARG A 227 7.36 -14.51 -2.07
C ARG A 227 7.14 -15.44 -0.89
N ASP A 228 5.94 -15.42 -0.31
CA ASP A 228 5.54 -16.27 0.82
C ASP A 228 6.53 -16.25 2.00
N GLY A 229 7.07 -15.08 2.33
CA GLY A 229 8.02 -14.88 3.42
C GLY A 229 9.45 -15.33 3.11
N MET A 230 9.77 -15.74 1.89
CA MET A 230 11.10 -16.17 1.46
C MET A 230 11.71 -15.22 0.44
N MET A 231 13.03 -15.08 0.43
CA MET A 231 13.74 -14.39 -0.62
C MET A 231 13.94 -15.34 -1.81
N ILE A 232 13.37 -14.97 -2.96
CA ILE A 232 13.42 -15.80 -4.17
C ILE A 232 14.67 -15.52 -5.00
N ALA A 233 14.96 -14.23 -5.22
CA ALA A 233 16.11 -13.81 -6.00
C ALA A 233 16.46 -12.35 -5.70
N THR A 234 17.76 -12.02 -5.88
CA THR A 234 18.25 -10.64 -6.02
C THR A 234 18.95 -10.52 -7.37
N LYS A 235 18.57 -9.52 -8.16
CA LYS A 235 19.10 -9.29 -9.50
C LYS A 235 19.44 -7.83 -9.73
N LYS A 236 20.39 -7.54 -10.60
CA LYS A 236 20.54 -6.19 -11.15
C LYS A 236 19.42 -5.91 -12.14
N VAL A 237 18.88 -4.70 -12.11
CA VAL A 237 17.79 -4.30 -13.00
C VAL A 237 18.21 -4.38 -14.46
N THR A 238 19.51 -4.15 -14.77
CA THR A 238 20.08 -4.26 -16.12
C THR A 238 20.19 -5.71 -16.64
N GLU A 239 20.07 -6.69 -15.76
CA GLU A 239 20.24 -8.12 -16.07
C GLU A 239 18.92 -8.90 -15.98
N THR A 240 17.78 -8.22 -15.86
CA THR A 240 16.46 -8.83 -15.73
C THR A 240 15.42 -8.15 -16.63
N SER A 241 14.25 -8.74 -16.76
CA SER A 241 13.12 -8.19 -17.52
C SER A 241 11.85 -8.13 -16.67
N GLN A 242 10.87 -7.32 -17.08
CA GLN A 242 9.56 -7.25 -16.43
C GLN A 242 8.91 -8.63 -16.33
N GLN A 243 8.97 -9.41 -17.40
CA GLN A 243 8.39 -10.75 -17.43
C GLN A 243 9.05 -11.68 -16.42
N GLU A 244 10.38 -11.68 -16.33
CA GLU A 244 11.11 -12.49 -15.37
C GLU A 244 10.78 -12.09 -13.93
N ILE A 245 10.67 -10.79 -13.63
CA ILE A 245 10.27 -10.30 -12.31
C ILE A 245 8.86 -10.81 -11.95
N ILE A 246 7.90 -10.74 -12.87
CA ILE A 246 6.54 -11.25 -12.66
C ILE A 246 6.57 -12.76 -12.38
N GLU A 247 7.31 -13.52 -13.16
CA GLU A 247 7.44 -14.97 -12.98
C GLU A 247 8.03 -15.34 -11.61
N LEU A 248 9.06 -14.60 -11.18
CA LEU A 248 9.66 -14.79 -9.86
C LEU A 248 8.70 -14.42 -8.72
N MET A 249 7.93 -13.34 -8.87
CA MET A 249 6.95 -12.90 -7.88
C MET A 249 5.80 -13.88 -7.74
N THR A 250 5.24 -14.34 -8.86
CA THR A 250 4.03 -15.19 -8.87
C THR A 250 4.33 -16.69 -8.79
N GLY A 251 5.57 -17.09 -9.11
CA GLY A 251 5.96 -18.50 -9.25
C GLY A 251 5.35 -19.20 -10.47
N LYS A 252 4.71 -18.46 -11.36
CA LYS A 252 4.04 -18.98 -12.55
C LYS A 252 4.71 -18.41 -13.79
N LYS A 253 5.00 -19.24 -14.77
CA LYS A 253 5.41 -18.76 -16.09
C LYS A 253 4.26 -17.95 -16.68
N VAL A 254 4.53 -16.72 -17.03
CA VAL A 254 3.59 -15.91 -17.80
C VAL A 254 3.57 -16.48 -19.21
N SER A 255 2.78 -17.54 -19.41
CA SER A 255 2.42 -17.93 -20.75
C SER A 255 1.59 -16.78 -21.30
N GLY A 256 2.05 -16.18 -22.40
CA GLY A 256 1.32 -15.14 -23.13
C GLY A 256 0.06 -15.70 -23.83
N SER A 257 -0.69 -16.55 -23.12
CA SER A 257 -2.04 -16.90 -23.54
C SER A 257 -2.85 -15.62 -23.44
N ARG A 258 -3.00 -14.92 -24.56
CA ARG A 258 -4.10 -13.99 -24.73
C ARG A 258 -5.33 -14.69 -24.15
N LEU A 259 -5.91 -14.11 -23.09
CA LEU A 259 -7.27 -14.43 -22.73
C LEU A 259 -8.00 -14.48 -24.05
N ASN A 260 -8.64 -15.63 -24.38
CA ASN A 260 -9.41 -15.76 -25.60
C ASN A 260 -10.41 -14.61 -25.61
N MET A 261 -10.03 -13.51 -26.25
CA MET A 261 -10.91 -12.37 -26.46
C MET A 261 -11.98 -12.91 -27.41
N ARG A 262 -13.16 -13.17 -26.88
CA ARG A 262 -14.31 -13.48 -27.71
C ARG A 262 -14.59 -12.22 -28.53
N GLU A 263 -14.51 -12.34 -29.83
CA GLU A 263 -14.76 -11.24 -30.77
C GLU A 263 -16.17 -10.65 -30.66
N SER A 264 -17.13 -11.45 -30.17
CA SER A 264 -18.47 -10.99 -29.81
C SER A 264 -19.00 -11.78 -28.61
N TYR A 265 -19.67 -11.10 -27.69
CA TYR A 265 -20.34 -11.72 -26.57
C TYR A 265 -21.84 -11.75 -26.86
N ASP A 266 -22.32 -12.88 -27.40
CA ASP A 266 -23.74 -13.09 -27.69
C ASP A 266 -24.46 -13.66 -26.46
N ALA A 267 -24.83 -12.74 -25.55
CA ALA A 267 -25.56 -13.05 -24.33
C ALA A 267 -26.55 -11.92 -24.00
N PRO A 268 -27.65 -12.22 -23.31
CA PRO A 268 -28.64 -11.19 -22.96
C PRO A 268 -28.01 -10.16 -22.00
N ALA A 269 -28.49 -8.93 -22.13
CA ALA A 269 -28.14 -7.85 -21.21
C ALA A 269 -28.64 -8.19 -19.80
N ILE A 270 -27.74 -8.12 -18.81
CA ILE A 270 -28.07 -8.28 -17.39
C ILE A 270 -28.22 -6.93 -16.69
N MET A 271 -27.46 -5.93 -17.15
CA MET A 271 -27.56 -4.55 -16.69
C MET A 271 -27.45 -3.58 -17.85
N GLU A 272 -28.32 -2.59 -17.88
CA GLU A 272 -28.24 -1.45 -18.78
C GLU A 272 -28.29 -0.15 -17.95
N VAL A 273 -27.36 0.74 -18.23
CA VAL A 273 -27.33 2.08 -17.66
C VAL A 273 -27.59 3.08 -18.79
N LYS A 274 -28.55 3.97 -18.62
CA LYS A 274 -28.98 4.92 -19.63
C LYS A 274 -29.01 6.34 -19.09
N GLY A 275 -28.15 7.20 -19.64
CA GLY A 275 -28.12 8.62 -19.31
C GLY A 275 -27.85 8.92 -17.86
N LEU A 276 -27.09 8.05 -17.15
CA LEU A 276 -26.81 8.20 -15.74
C LEU A 276 -25.99 9.46 -15.50
N SER A 277 -26.51 10.36 -14.68
CA SER A 277 -25.81 11.58 -14.29
C SER A 277 -25.87 11.77 -12.77
N LEU A 278 -24.74 12.11 -12.16
CA LEU A 278 -24.60 12.44 -10.76
C LEU A 278 -23.94 13.81 -10.65
N PRO A 279 -24.58 14.84 -10.08
CA PRO A 279 -24.04 16.20 -10.04
C PRO A 279 -22.61 16.26 -9.50
N GLY A 280 -21.71 16.86 -10.28
CA GLY A 280 -20.29 17.03 -9.93
C GLY A 280 -19.41 15.81 -10.18
N TYR A 281 -19.95 14.67 -10.62
CA TYR A 281 -19.17 13.43 -10.79
C TYR A 281 -19.41 12.72 -12.12
N LEU A 282 -20.66 12.58 -12.56
CA LEU A 282 -21.02 11.81 -13.75
C LEU A 282 -21.94 12.63 -14.64
N GLU A 283 -21.77 12.56 -15.95
CA GLU A 283 -22.59 13.22 -16.94
C GLU A 283 -22.95 12.26 -18.07
N ASN A 284 -24.24 11.96 -18.22
CA ASN A 284 -24.85 11.18 -19.31
C ASN A 284 -24.15 9.83 -19.63
N VAL A 285 -23.80 9.07 -18.57
CA VAL A 285 -23.10 7.78 -18.70
C VAL A 285 -24.09 6.70 -19.14
N SER A 286 -23.77 6.00 -20.24
CA SER A 286 -24.58 4.90 -20.75
C SER A 286 -23.71 3.71 -21.17
N PHE A 287 -24.11 2.51 -20.75
CA PHE A 287 -23.44 1.26 -21.13
C PHE A 287 -24.34 0.04 -20.86
N THR A 288 -23.95 -1.09 -21.41
CA THR A 288 -24.67 -2.36 -21.22
C THR A 288 -23.69 -3.44 -20.81
N VAL A 289 -24.04 -4.22 -19.79
CA VAL A 289 -23.28 -5.40 -19.33
C VAL A 289 -24.08 -6.64 -19.64
N LYS A 290 -23.46 -7.61 -20.32
CA LYS A 290 -24.08 -8.88 -20.71
C LYS A 290 -23.83 -9.98 -19.68
N LYS A 291 -24.67 -11.00 -19.68
CA LYS A 291 -24.56 -12.14 -18.74
C LYS A 291 -23.22 -12.86 -18.91
N GLY A 292 -22.43 -12.97 -17.83
CA GLY A 292 -21.12 -13.62 -17.81
C GLY A 292 -19.98 -12.80 -18.44
N GLU A 293 -20.23 -11.53 -18.77
CA GLU A 293 -19.23 -10.59 -19.26
C GLU A 293 -18.40 -10.01 -18.12
N ILE A 294 -17.11 -9.76 -18.39
CA ILE A 294 -16.27 -8.87 -17.56
C ILE A 294 -16.21 -7.53 -18.29
N TYR A 295 -16.96 -6.58 -17.80
CA TYR A 295 -17.01 -5.24 -18.37
C TYR A 295 -16.03 -4.31 -17.64
N GLY A 296 -15.05 -3.76 -18.36
CA GLY A 296 -14.05 -2.86 -17.81
C GLY A 296 -14.47 -1.39 -17.92
N VAL A 297 -14.45 -0.66 -16.81
CA VAL A 297 -14.63 0.80 -16.78
C VAL A 297 -13.29 1.44 -16.45
N LEU A 298 -12.75 2.22 -17.36
CA LEU A 298 -11.47 2.89 -17.20
C LEU A 298 -11.67 4.40 -17.04
N GLY A 299 -10.86 5.01 -16.19
CA GLY A 299 -10.86 6.45 -15.99
C GLY A 299 -9.65 6.91 -15.18
N LEU A 300 -9.27 8.16 -15.34
CA LEU A 300 -8.26 8.80 -14.51
C LEU A 300 -8.78 9.00 -13.08
N VAL A 301 -7.89 9.25 -12.14
CA VAL A 301 -8.26 9.66 -10.78
C VAL A 301 -9.16 10.89 -10.85
N GLY A 302 -10.32 10.81 -10.19
CA GLY A 302 -11.32 11.89 -10.22
C GLY A 302 -12.28 11.87 -11.43
N SER A 303 -12.19 10.88 -12.33
CA SER A 303 -13.08 10.75 -13.50
C SER A 303 -14.51 10.29 -13.17
N GLY A 304 -14.79 9.96 -11.89
CA GLY A 304 -16.11 9.49 -11.45
C GLY A 304 -16.30 7.97 -11.51
N THR A 305 -15.30 7.17 -11.83
CA THR A 305 -15.40 5.69 -11.88
C THR A 305 -15.81 5.09 -10.53
N VAL A 306 -15.26 5.60 -9.42
CA VAL A 306 -15.62 5.19 -8.06
C VAL A 306 -17.07 5.58 -7.75
N GLU A 307 -17.46 6.80 -8.09
CA GLU A 307 -18.82 7.29 -7.92
C GLU A 307 -19.84 6.53 -8.74
N LEU A 308 -19.47 6.08 -9.95
CA LEU A 308 -20.31 5.19 -10.75
C LEU A 308 -20.59 3.89 -9.99
N GLY A 309 -19.57 3.21 -9.48
CA GLY A 309 -19.73 1.99 -8.67
C GLY A 309 -20.61 2.24 -7.44
N LYS A 310 -20.36 3.32 -6.71
CA LYS A 310 -21.15 3.73 -5.53
C LYS A 310 -22.62 4.03 -5.88
N THR A 311 -22.88 4.63 -7.04
CA THR A 311 -24.24 4.91 -7.52
C THR A 311 -24.98 3.62 -7.86
N LEU A 312 -24.33 2.71 -8.60
CA LEU A 312 -24.90 1.40 -8.93
C LEU A 312 -25.16 0.53 -7.70
N TYR A 313 -24.44 0.76 -6.61
CA TYR A 313 -24.62 0.06 -5.33
C TYR A 313 -25.64 0.75 -4.41
N GLY A 314 -26.16 1.94 -4.79
CA GLY A 314 -27.17 2.67 -4.03
C GLY A 314 -26.64 3.46 -2.83
N THR A 315 -25.34 3.80 -2.79
CA THR A 315 -24.77 4.70 -1.78
C THR A 315 -24.83 6.18 -2.18
N ARG A 316 -25.25 6.46 -3.43
CA ARG A 316 -25.50 7.80 -3.98
C ARG A 316 -26.94 7.86 -4.49
N GLU A 317 -27.76 8.71 -3.90
CA GLU A 317 -29.21 8.74 -4.18
C GLU A 317 -29.63 9.79 -5.22
N ASN A 318 -28.87 10.87 -5.34
CA ASN A 318 -29.22 12.05 -6.14
C ASN A 318 -28.74 11.94 -7.60
N TYR A 319 -29.01 10.82 -8.25
CA TYR A 319 -28.70 10.63 -9.66
C TYR A 319 -29.93 10.72 -10.54
N THR A 320 -29.74 11.04 -11.81
CA THR A 320 -30.74 10.99 -12.88
C THR A 320 -30.36 9.92 -13.89
N GLY A 321 -31.29 9.53 -14.76
CA GLY A 321 -31.12 8.42 -15.69
C GLY A 321 -31.64 7.10 -15.15
N ASP A 322 -31.54 6.04 -15.97
CA ASP A 322 -32.13 4.75 -15.69
C ASP A 322 -31.06 3.67 -15.47
N ILE A 323 -31.26 2.85 -14.45
CA ILE A 323 -30.53 1.61 -14.19
C ILE A 323 -31.53 0.47 -14.38
N ILE A 324 -31.28 -0.39 -15.37
CA ILE A 324 -32.14 -1.52 -15.71
C ILE A 324 -31.38 -2.79 -15.37
N VAL A 325 -31.97 -3.64 -14.54
CA VAL A 325 -31.40 -4.94 -14.12
C VAL A 325 -32.36 -6.05 -14.49
N ASN A 326 -31.88 -7.04 -15.26
CA ASN A 326 -32.70 -8.12 -15.78
C ASN A 326 -33.98 -7.62 -16.48
N GLY A 327 -33.88 -6.55 -17.29
CA GLY A 327 -34.97 -5.95 -18.03
C GLY A 327 -35.95 -5.09 -17.19
N LYS A 328 -35.69 -4.88 -15.91
CA LYS A 328 -36.54 -4.05 -15.03
C LYS A 328 -35.81 -2.80 -14.60
N SER A 329 -36.44 -1.64 -14.79
CA SER A 329 -35.92 -0.38 -14.26
C SER A 329 -35.89 -0.42 -12.72
N GLN A 330 -34.76 -0.04 -12.16
CA GLN A 330 -34.50 -0.01 -10.71
C GLN A 330 -34.06 1.36 -10.27
N LYS A 331 -34.45 1.75 -9.06
CA LYS A 331 -33.92 2.94 -8.41
C LYS A 331 -33.31 2.54 -7.07
N PHE A 332 -31.99 2.50 -7.03
CA PHE A 332 -31.27 2.13 -5.80
C PHE A 332 -31.14 3.34 -4.90
N ARG A 333 -31.68 3.23 -3.68
CA ARG A 333 -31.62 4.25 -2.62
C ARG A 333 -30.76 3.79 -1.44
N SER A 334 -30.39 2.51 -1.45
CA SER A 334 -29.59 1.91 -0.40
C SER A 334 -28.81 0.71 -0.94
N PRO A 335 -27.70 0.32 -0.30
CA PRO A 335 -27.01 -0.94 -0.56
C PRO A 335 -27.93 -2.18 -0.48
N GLY A 336 -28.92 -2.12 0.43
CA GLY A 336 -29.91 -3.20 0.56
C GLY A 336 -30.76 -3.40 -0.70
N ASP A 337 -31.03 -2.34 -1.45
CA ASP A 337 -31.79 -2.45 -2.71
C ASP A 337 -30.92 -3.07 -3.80
N ALA A 338 -29.65 -2.73 -3.87
CA ALA A 338 -28.69 -3.34 -4.78
C ALA A 338 -28.51 -4.84 -4.48
N LEU A 339 -28.35 -5.21 -3.23
CA LEU A 339 -28.22 -6.60 -2.80
C LEU A 339 -29.45 -7.46 -3.14
N LYS A 340 -30.67 -6.94 -3.01
CA LYS A 340 -31.91 -7.62 -3.43
C LYS A 340 -31.93 -7.90 -4.94
N ASN A 341 -31.23 -7.07 -5.71
CA ASN A 341 -31.09 -7.22 -7.17
C ASN A 341 -29.80 -7.95 -7.56
N SER A 342 -29.16 -8.65 -6.61
CA SER A 342 -27.94 -9.43 -6.81
C SER A 342 -26.74 -8.59 -7.25
N ILE A 343 -26.67 -7.33 -6.86
CA ILE A 343 -25.54 -6.44 -7.08
C ILE A 343 -24.72 -6.35 -5.80
N SER A 344 -23.44 -6.68 -5.87
CA SER A 344 -22.48 -6.54 -4.77
C SER A 344 -21.40 -5.54 -5.17
N TYR A 345 -20.83 -4.86 -4.19
CA TYR A 345 -19.78 -3.86 -4.38
C TYR A 345 -18.54 -4.22 -3.54
N VAL A 346 -17.39 -4.32 -4.19
CA VAL A 346 -16.10 -4.44 -3.50
C VAL A 346 -15.43 -3.08 -3.57
N THR A 347 -15.27 -2.45 -2.40
CA THR A 347 -14.70 -1.11 -2.30
C THR A 347 -13.17 -1.14 -2.35
N ASP A 348 -12.57 -0.07 -2.86
CA ASP A 348 -11.15 0.24 -2.77
C ASP A 348 -10.73 0.65 -1.34
N GLU A 349 -11.64 1.30 -0.59
CA GLU A 349 -11.42 1.73 0.79
C GLU A 349 -11.75 0.63 1.82
N ARG A 350 -10.94 -0.43 1.85
CA ARG A 350 -11.18 -1.61 2.69
C ARG A 350 -11.40 -1.28 4.16
N ARG A 351 -10.55 -0.41 4.75
CA ARG A 351 -10.59 -0.09 6.19
C ARG A 351 -11.79 0.76 6.59
N ALA A 352 -12.18 1.70 5.74
CA ALA A 352 -13.27 2.65 6.05
C ALA A 352 -14.65 2.11 5.65
N GLN A 353 -14.73 1.28 4.60
CA GLN A 353 -16.00 0.89 3.98
C GLN A 353 -16.18 -0.61 3.79
N GLY A 354 -15.11 -1.40 3.79
CA GLY A 354 -15.15 -2.80 3.41
C GLY A 354 -15.11 -3.79 4.57
N LEU A 355 -14.49 -3.44 5.71
CA LEU A 355 -14.25 -4.34 6.82
C LEU A 355 -14.56 -3.70 8.16
N PHE A 356 -15.08 -4.48 9.08
CA PHE A 356 -15.17 -4.16 10.51
C PHE A 356 -13.87 -4.59 11.17
N MET A 357 -12.96 -3.65 11.39
CA MET A 357 -11.58 -3.91 11.83
C MET A 357 -11.48 -4.57 13.21
N GLU A 358 -12.49 -4.41 14.05
CA GLU A 358 -12.60 -5.03 15.38
C GLU A 358 -13.16 -6.46 15.35
N LEU A 359 -13.67 -6.91 14.19
CA LEU A 359 -14.24 -8.24 14.04
C LEU A 359 -13.25 -9.20 13.36
N GLY A 360 -13.34 -10.48 13.71
CA GLY A 360 -12.54 -11.54 13.09
C GLY A 360 -12.87 -11.75 11.60
N VAL A 361 -12.00 -12.49 10.91
CA VAL A 361 -12.12 -12.78 9.48
C VAL A 361 -13.43 -13.51 9.17
N GLU A 362 -13.80 -14.50 9.98
CA GLU A 362 -15.05 -15.25 9.87
C GLU A 362 -16.26 -14.30 9.93
N GLN A 363 -16.34 -13.48 10.99
CA GLN A 363 -17.45 -12.54 11.18
C GLN A 363 -17.57 -11.55 10.02
N ASN A 364 -16.46 -11.01 9.54
CA ASN A 364 -16.44 -10.15 8.36
C ASN A 364 -16.93 -10.86 7.10
N SER A 365 -16.59 -12.16 6.95
CA SER A 365 -16.96 -12.95 5.77
C SER A 365 -18.47 -13.24 5.69
N ILE A 366 -19.13 -13.38 6.82
CA ILE A 366 -20.56 -13.75 6.88
C ILE A 366 -21.51 -12.58 7.10
N ILE A 367 -21.01 -11.40 7.53
CA ILE A 367 -21.85 -10.30 8.02
C ILE A 367 -22.89 -9.81 7.02
N THR A 368 -22.54 -9.75 5.74
CA THR A 368 -23.49 -9.36 4.67
C THR A 368 -24.55 -10.41 4.39
N ALA A 369 -24.29 -11.65 4.77
CA ALA A 369 -25.16 -12.81 4.55
C ALA A 369 -25.75 -13.38 5.84
N VAL A 370 -25.64 -12.69 6.97
CA VAL A 370 -26.06 -13.14 8.31
C VAL A 370 -27.48 -13.73 8.33
N LYS A 371 -28.41 -13.15 7.56
CA LYS A 371 -29.79 -13.64 7.44
C LYS A 371 -29.89 -15.08 6.91
N LYS A 372 -28.91 -15.55 6.12
CA LYS A 372 -28.89 -16.93 5.58
C LYS A 372 -28.54 -17.95 6.66
N PHE A 373 -27.89 -17.49 7.74
CA PHE A 373 -27.42 -18.34 8.84
C PHE A 373 -28.28 -18.17 10.10
N GLN A 374 -29.48 -17.59 9.98
CA GLN A 374 -30.41 -17.44 11.10
C GLN A 374 -31.35 -18.65 11.20
N LYS A 375 -31.59 -19.14 12.43
CA LYS A 375 -32.49 -20.24 12.75
C LYS A 375 -33.57 -19.85 13.72
N GLY A 376 -34.74 -20.50 13.57
CA GLY A 376 -35.88 -20.38 14.49
C GLY A 376 -36.59 -19.05 14.42
N THR A 377 -37.65 -18.92 15.23
CA THR A 377 -38.49 -17.71 15.29
C THR A 377 -37.76 -16.51 15.91
N LEU A 378 -36.70 -16.75 16.66
CA LEU A 378 -35.87 -15.71 17.31
C LEU A 378 -34.72 -15.23 16.44
N ASN A 379 -34.59 -15.73 15.20
CA ASN A 379 -33.51 -15.36 14.26
C ASN A 379 -32.10 -15.50 14.86
N LEU A 380 -31.87 -16.52 15.69
CA LEU A 380 -30.53 -16.75 16.29
C LEU A 380 -29.54 -17.25 15.22
N LEU A 381 -28.31 -16.81 15.32
CA LEU A 381 -27.23 -17.23 14.42
C LEU A 381 -26.91 -18.71 14.60
N ASP A 382 -26.96 -19.47 13.51
CA ASP A 382 -26.44 -20.83 13.44
C ASP A 382 -24.92 -20.79 13.21
N GLY A 383 -24.15 -20.78 14.28
CA GLY A 383 -22.68 -20.72 14.24
C GLY A 383 -22.10 -21.85 13.40
N LYS A 384 -22.61 -23.10 13.53
CA LYS A 384 -22.09 -24.24 12.77
C LYS A 384 -22.28 -24.11 11.27
N ALA A 385 -23.42 -23.58 10.82
CA ALA A 385 -23.67 -23.34 9.42
C ALA A 385 -22.79 -22.18 8.87
N ALA A 386 -22.59 -21.16 9.69
CA ALA A 386 -21.71 -20.03 9.36
C ALA A 386 -20.24 -20.48 9.25
N ASP A 387 -19.72 -21.23 10.22
CA ASP A 387 -18.36 -21.82 10.21
C ASP A 387 -18.14 -22.69 8.98
N THR A 388 -19.10 -23.57 8.68
CA THR A 388 -19.00 -24.46 7.50
C THR A 388 -18.88 -23.66 6.21
N ALA A 389 -19.72 -22.64 6.03
CA ALA A 389 -19.68 -21.77 4.86
C ALA A 389 -18.38 -20.95 4.81
N PHE A 390 -17.90 -20.46 5.94
CA PHE A 390 -16.63 -19.75 6.01
C PHE A 390 -15.46 -20.63 5.60
N MET A 391 -15.36 -21.87 6.09
CA MET A 391 -14.30 -22.81 5.73
C MET A 391 -14.32 -23.21 4.26
N GLU A 392 -15.51 -23.27 3.63
CA GLU A 392 -15.62 -23.43 2.19
C GLU A 392 -14.99 -22.25 1.43
N TYR A 393 -15.23 -21.01 1.88
CA TYR A 393 -14.59 -19.82 1.29
C TYR A 393 -13.10 -19.79 1.56
N VAL A 394 -12.64 -20.17 2.75
CA VAL A 394 -11.21 -20.29 3.07
C VAL A 394 -10.51 -21.20 2.06
N THR A 395 -11.07 -22.37 1.81
CA THR A 395 -10.52 -23.34 0.86
C THR A 395 -10.57 -22.82 -0.58
N ARG A 396 -11.73 -22.30 -1.00
CA ARG A 396 -11.97 -21.84 -2.37
C ARG A 396 -11.10 -20.65 -2.77
N PHE A 397 -10.88 -19.71 -1.87
CA PHE A 397 -10.10 -18.49 -2.11
C PHE A 397 -8.67 -18.53 -1.56
N GLY A 398 -8.27 -19.65 -0.92
CA GLY A 398 -6.95 -19.77 -0.32
C GLY A 398 -6.70 -18.73 0.79
N ILE A 399 -7.72 -18.42 1.60
CA ILE A 399 -7.61 -17.44 2.69
C ILE A 399 -6.69 -18.03 3.75
N LYS A 400 -5.59 -17.33 4.05
CA LYS A 400 -4.68 -17.70 5.14
C LYS A 400 -5.30 -17.25 6.47
N ILE A 401 -5.75 -18.18 7.26
CA ILE A 401 -6.24 -17.98 8.63
C ILE A 401 -5.29 -18.62 9.63
N VAL A 402 -5.17 -18.03 10.80
CA VAL A 402 -4.34 -18.51 11.91
C VAL A 402 -5.23 -18.85 13.09
#